data_935e3f516b24748bd7022ac712f3da54
#
_entry.id   935e3f516b24748bd7022ac712f3da54
#
_cell.length_a   1.000
_cell.length_b   1.000
_cell.length_c   1.000
_cell.angle_alpha   90.00
_cell.angle_beta   90.00
_cell.angle_gamma   90.00
#
_symmetry.space_group_name_H-M   'P 1'
#
loop_
_entity.id
_entity.type
_entity.pdbx_description
1 polymer ?
#
loop_
_entity_poly.entity_id
_entity_poly.type
_entity_poly.pdbx_seq_one_letter_code
_entity_poly.pdbx_strand_id
1 'polypeptide(L)'
;MRLKKLFIAVVAVSIVHSLGALGPLFAQPVGAPAGNAARGAGRADDQRPGEVSVSTVVVVKNLNSADSVAIADYYALKRKLPVENVCAVRMTDVEECSHKEYEEQLKGPLKQFLAKLNHPIDYIVLTKGIPIRIHEGMSGGLSVDSLVVTMDKPEFPGFPGGVEPGDTGNPYFQKAERFSHARFGIYLVTRLIGYTRADCLHLVDNSLAAKWRKGAFLLHTGPGHKDAGFRTINEGMHRANEILTSRHLTSILSTGDGFPGDHKDLMGYYSWGSNDLKFKKRAYNSLGFAPGGIAETAVSTSARTFADPKAPWQSLIADLVAQGVTGCKGYVSEPGVMAMAHADILFDRYTAGFNLAESFYSASRRTHCKDMVIGDPICAPYSKEQAARSTQLQTGVP
;
A
#
# COMPACT_ATOMS: atom_id res chain seq x y z
N MET A 1 -24.15 40.78 -21.08
CA MET A 1 -22.90 40.41 -21.76
C MET A 1 -21.76 40.59 -20.78
N ARG A 2 -21.38 39.52 -20.05
CA ARG A 2 -20.26 39.50 -19.12
C ARG A 2 -19.41 38.26 -19.39
N LEU A 3 -18.19 38.47 -19.85
CA LEU A 3 -17.19 37.45 -20.14
C LEU A 3 -16.82 36.70 -18.85
N LYS A 4 -16.97 35.37 -18.87
CA LYS A 4 -16.35 34.48 -17.87
C LYS A 4 -14.89 34.27 -18.26
N LYS A 5 -13.96 34.77 -17.45
CA LYS A 5 -12.54 34.50 -17.58
C LYS A 5 -12.26 33.07 -17.14
N LEU A 6 -11.79 32.26 -18.07
CA LEU A 6 -11.27 30.92 -17.85
C LEU A 6 -9.85 31.05 -17.30
N PHE A 7 -9.61 30.67 -16.04
CA PHE A 7 -8.27 30.55 -15.48
C PHE A 7 -7.74 29.16 -15.80
N ILE A 8 -6.88 29.07 -16.80
CA ILE A 8 -6.06 27.88 -17.06
C ILE A 8 -4.79 28.07 -16.23
N ALA A 9 -4.64 27.25 -15.15
CA ALA A 9 -3.40 27.18 -14.39
C ALA A 9 -2.39 26.34 -15.21
N VAL A 10 -1.46 27.04 -15.88
CA VAL A 10 -0.30 26.40 -16.50
C VAL A 10 0.73 26.18 -15.40
N VAL A 11 0.94 24.94 -15.01
CA VAL A 11 2.07 24.56 -14.16
C VAL A 11 3.31 24.49 -15.04
N ALA A 12 4.17 25.50 -14.94
CA ALA A 12 5.46 25.51 -15.62
C ALA A 12 6.42 24.58 -14.86
N VAL A 13 6.80 23.48 -15.50
CA VAL A 13 7.89 22.61 -15.04
C VAL A 13 9.21 23.25 -15.48
N SER A 14 9.95 23.83 -14.55
CA SER A 14 11.32 24.31 -14.80
C SER A 14 12.28 23.14 -14.81
N ILE A 15 12.73 22.74 -16.00
CA ILE A 15 13.82 21.77 -16.18
C ILE A 15 15.15 22.53 -16.14
N VAL A 16 15.92 22.39 -15.07
CA VAL A 16 17.31 22.83 -15.02
C VAL A 16 18.17 21.73 -15.61
N HIS A 17 18.78 21.99 -16.78
CA HIS A 17 19.79 21.14 -17.38
C HIS A 17 21.15 21.43 -16.72
N SER A 18 21.68 20.44 -15.99
CA SER A 18 23.11 20.40 -15.70
C SER A 18 23.75 19.29 -16.55
N LEU A 19 24.48 19.68 -17.57
CA LEU A 19 25.35 18.82 -18.36
C LEU A 19 26.60 18.47 -17.52
N GLY A 20 26.67 17.22 -17.07
CA GLY A 20 27.89 16.62 -16.56
C GLY A 20 28.23 15.42 -17.43
N ALA A 21 29.33 15.54 -18.21
CA ALA A 21 29.83 14.47 -19.04
C ALA A 21 30.47 13.36 -18.19
N LEU A 22 29.97 12.12 -18.29
CA LEU A 22 30.67 10.91 -17.84
C LEU A 22 30.73 9.94 -19.01
N GLY A 23 31.98 9.56 -19.33
CA GLY A 23 32.33 8.64 -20.40
C GLY A 23 31.84 7.19 -20.15
N PRO A 24 31.94 6.32 -21.19
CA PRO A 24 31.33 5.00 -21.13
C PRO A 24 32.20 4.01 -20.33
N LEU A 25 31.62 3.44 -19.28
CA LEU A 25 32.19 2.23 -18.64
C LEU A 25 31.67 0.99 -19.37
N PHE A 26 32.56 0.26 -19.96
CA PHE A 26 32.31 -1.03 -20.59
C PHE A 26 31.84 -2.06 -19.58
N ALA A 27 30.63 -2.60 -19.78
CA ALA A 27 30.14 -3.77 -19.07
C ALA A 27 30.75 -5.02 -19.73
N GLN A 28 31.51 -5.82 -18.96
CA GLN A 28 31.90 -7.16 -19.36
C GLN A 28 30.75 -8.16 -19.16
N PRO A 29 30.58 -9.13 -20.06
CA PRO A 29 29.55 -10.15 -19.88
C PRO A 29 30.01 -11.19 -18.84
N VAL A 30 29.25 -11.37 -17.79
CA VAL A 30 29.43 -12.45 -16.83
C VAL A 30 28.91 -13.74 -17.46
N GLY A 31 29.82 -14.69 -17.66
CA GLY A 31 29.56 -16.00 -18.23
C GLY A 31 28.59 -16.82 -17.36
N ALA A 32 27.65 -17.49 -18.02
CA ALA A 32 26.76 -18.47 -17.43
C ALA A 32 27.54 -19.73 -17.01
N PRO A 33 27.31 -20.31 -15.84
CA PRO A 33 27.77 -21.67 -15.56
C PRO A 33 26.74 -22.66 -16.13
N ALA A 34 27.20 -23.45 -17.11
CA ALA A 34 26.55 -24.70 -17.48
C ALA A 34 26.83 -25.73 -16.39
N GLY A 35 25.78 -26.32 -15.84
CA GLY A 35 25.91 -27.38 -14.84
C GLY A 35 24.60 -28.11 -14.63
N ASN A 36 24.44 -29.24 -15.28
CA ASN A 36 23.42 -30.29 -15.08
C ASN A 36 23.17 -30.55 -13.60
N ALA A 37 21.87 -30.62 -13.24
CA ALA A 37 21.35 -31.74 -12.44
C ALA A 37 19.83 -31.67 -12.44
N ALA A 38 19.20 -32.62 -13.12
CA ALA A 38 17.84 -33.02 -12.83
C ALA A 38 17.79 -33.51 -11.37
N ARG A 39 17.34 -32.64 -10.47
CA ARG A 39 16.89 -33.00 -9.13
C ARG A 39 15.43 -32.62 -9.02
N GLY A 40 14.65 -33.59 -8.54
CA GLY A 40 13.23 -33.65 -8.48
C GLY A 40 12.53 -32.31 -8.24
N ALA A 41 11.45 -32.11 -8.95
CA ALA A 41 10.50 -31.05 -8.74
C ALA A 41 9.91 -31.18 -7.32
N GLY A 42 10.63 -30.67 -6.32
CA GLY A 42 10.08 -30.31 -5.03
C GLY A 42 9.04 -29.23 -5.32
N ARG A 43 7.81 -29.44 -4.89
CA ARG A 43 6.67 -28.55 -5.12
C ARG A 43 7.08 -27.12 -4.76
N ALA A 44 6.81 -26.18 -5.66
CA ALA A 44 6.99 -24.73 -5.46
C ALA A 44 6.31 -24.21 -4.17
N ASP A 45 5.40 -24.96 -3.59
CA ASP A 45 4.69 -24.67 -2.33
C ASP A 45 5.59 -24.68 -1.08
N ASP A 46 6.74 -25.32 -1.10
CA ASP A 46 7.57 -25.44 0.11
C ASP A 46 8.45 -24.19 0.38
N GLN A 47 8.50 -23.26 -0.57
CA GLN A 47 9.27 -22.00 -0.45
C GLN A 47 8.44 -20.78 -0.02
N ARG A 48 7.11 -20.93 0.10
CA ARG A 48 6.24 -19.82 0.49
C ARG A 48 6.45 -19.46 1.96
N PRO A 49 6.43 -18.15 2.30
CA PRO A 49 6.46 -17.73 3.70
C PRO A 49 5.25 -18.24 4.49
N GLY A 50 5.46 -18.68 5.71
CA GLY A 50 4.39 -19.03 6.66
C GLY A 50 3.62 -17.81 7.19
N GLU A 51 2.56 -18.03 7.96
CA GLU A 51 1.80 -16.94 8.61
C GLU A 51 2.64 -16.21 9.66
N VAL A 52 2.40 -14.91 9.81
CA VAL A 52 3.07 -14.04 10.79
C VAL A 52 2.32 -14.13 12.12
N SER A 53 3.06 -14.12 13.24
CA SER A 53 2.47 -14.11 14.57
C SER A 53 1.71 -12.81 14.84
N VAL A 54 0.50 -12.92 15.37
CA VAL A 54 -0.28 -11.75 15.82
C VAL A 54 0.37 -10.99 16.96
N SER A 55 1.30 -11.62 17.71
CA SER A 55 2.04 -10.96 18.80
C SER A 55 2.97 -9.85 18.29
N THR A 56 3.34 -9.84 17.00
CA THR A 56 4.20 -8.80 16.43
C THR A 56 3.41 -7.56 15.94
N VAL A 57 2.09 -7.53 16.16
CA VAL A 57 1.19 -6.47 15.72
C VAL A 57 0.71 -5.64 16.90
N VAL A 58 0.82 -4.31 16.80
CA VAL A 58 0.19 -3.35 17.72
C VAL A 58 -0.93 -2.62 16.98
N VAL A 59 -2.10 -2.48 17.62
CA VAL A 59 -3.16 -1.59 17.15
C VAL A 59 -3.21 -0.32 18.01
N VAL A 60 -3.33 0.83 17.35
CA VAL A 60 -3.42 2.14 18.00
C VAL A 60 -4.85 2.67 17.93
N LYS A 61 -5.43 3.01 19.08
CA LYS A 61 -6.74 3.65 19.19
C LYS A 61 -6.65 5.07 19.75
N ASN A 62 -7.40 5.98 19.17
CA ASN A 62 -7.59 7.33 19.68
C ASN A 62 -8.81 7.37 20.60
N LEU A 63 -8.60 7.60 21.90
CA LEU A 63 -9.67 7.63 22.90
C LEU A 63 -10.64 8.81 22.73
N ASN A 64 -10.28 9.81 21.92
CA ASN A 64 -11.15 10.94 21.59
C ASN A 64 -12.10 10.64 20.41
N SER A 65 -11.91 9.49 19.73
CA SER A 65 -12.74 9.07 18.60
C SER A 65 -13.46 7.75 18.91
N ALA A 66 -14.77 7.78 18.94
CA ALA A 66 -15.59 6.58 19.16
C ALA A 66 -15.43 5.55 18.04
N ASP A 67 -15.18 5.99 16.80
CA ASP A 67 -14.86 5.11 15.67
C ASP A 67 -13.52 4.41 15.87
N SER A 68 -12.49 5.15 16.27
CA SER A 68 -11.16 4.62 16.53
C SER A 68 -11.18 3.53 17.60
N VAL A 69 -11.84 3.79 18.71
CA VAL A 69 -12.01 2.82 19.80
C VAL A 69 -12.71 1.56 19.30
N ALA A 70 -13.88 1.70 18.65
CA ALA A 70 -14.66 0.56 18.19
C ALA A 70 -13.91 -0.29 17.15
N ILE A 71 -13.17 0.34 16.22
CA ILE A 71 -12.41 -0.35 15.19
C ILE A 71 -11.21 -1.10 15.80
N ALA A 72 -10.47 -0.46 16.71
CA ALA A 72 -9.31 -1.09 17.34
C ALA A 72 -9.73 -2.27 18.23
N ASP A 73 -10.79 -2.11 19.02
CA ASP A 73 -11.30 -3.18 19.89
C ASP A 73 -11.85 -4.36 19.06
N TYR A 74 -12.52 -4.07 17.94
CA TYR A 74 -12.97 -5.10 17.00
C TYR A 74 -11.80 -5.85 16.37
N TYR A 75 -10.78 -5.13 15.89
CA TYR A 75 -9.58 -5.73 15.31
C TYR A 75 -8.85 -6.62 16.31
N ALA A 76 -8.62 -6.10 17.53
CA ALA A 76 -7.96 -6.85 18.61
C ALA A 76 -8.73 -8.14 18.94
N LEU A 77 -10.06 -8.06 19.09
CA LEU A 77 -10.91 -9.22 19.33
C LEU A 77 -10.84 -10.25 18.19
N LYS A 78 -11.03 -9.81 16.96
CA LYS A 78 -11.10 -10.70 15.78
C LYS A 78 -9.76 -11.36 15.46
N ARG A 79 -8.66 -10.63 15.61
CA ARG A 79 -7.31 -11.17 15.43
C ARG A 79 -6.75 -11.86 16.67
N LYS A 80 -7.45 -11.80 17.80
CA LYS A 80 -6.99 -12.34 19.08
C LYS A 80 -5.62 -11.75 19.47
N LEU A 81 -5.48 -10.43 19.32
CA LEU A 81 -4.27 -9.74 19.71
C LEU A 81 -4.05 -9.87 21.22
N PRO A 82 -2.81 -10.00 21.69
CA PRO A 82 -2.49 -9.83 23.11
C PRO A 82 -3.05 -8.49 23.62
N VAL A 83 -3.60 -8.47 24.84
CA VAL A 83 -4.21 -7.26 25.38
C VAL A 83 -3.18 -6.13 25.54
N GLU A 84 -1.93 -6.48 25.81
CA GLU A 84 -0.80 -5.57 25.88
C GLU A 84 -0.41 -4.95 24.53
N ASN A 85 -0.92 -5.45 23.42
CA ASN A 85 -0.65 -4.92 22.08
C ASN A 85 -1.68 -3.86 21.62
N VAL A 86 -2.54 -3.39 22.53
CA VAL A 86 -3.51 -2.31 22.24
C VAL A 86 -3.01 -1.00 22.83
N CYS A 87 -2.45 -0.14 21.99
CA CYS A 87 -1.97 1.19 22.37
C CYS A 87 -3.13 2.19 22.37
N ALA A 88 -3.30 2.95 23.43
CA ALA A 88 -4.29 4.01 23.54
C ALA A 88 -3.61 5.39 23.58
N VAL A 89 -4.03 6.28 22.68
CA VAL A 89 -3.58 7.67 22.62
C VAL A 89 -4.77 8.63 22.76
N ARG A 90 -4.50 9.90 22.99
CA ARG A 90 -5.49 10.99 22.97
C ARG A 90 -5.00 12.10 22.07
N MET A 91 -5.64 12.29 20.94
CA MET A 91 -5.30 13.33 19.97
C MET A 91 -6.55 13.87 19.28
N THR A 92 -6.40 14.88 18.43
CA THR A 92 -7.48 15.33 17.57
C THR A 92 -8.01 14.15 16.72
N ASP A 93 -9.32 14.12 16.41
CA ASP A 93 -9.98 13.06 15.63
C ASP A 93 -10.32 13.49 14.19
N VAL A 94 -9.84 14.68 13.78
CA VAL A 94 -9.96 15.15 12.39
C VAL A 94 -8.83 14.60 11.51
N GLU A 95 -8.94 14.78 10.20
CA GLU A 95 -7.98 14.20 9.23
C GLU A 95 -6.59 14.85 9.23
N GLU A 96 -6.45 16.04 9.83
CA GLU A 96 -5.19 16.79 9.84
C GLU A 96 -4.77 17.14 11.26
N CYS A 97 -3.47 17.17 11.51
CA CYS A 97 -2.88 17.66 12.75
C CYS A 97 -1.61 18.47 12.47
N SER A 98 -1.16 19.23 13.45
CA SER A 98 0.16 19.88 13.41
C SER A 98 1.27 18.84 13.67
N HIS A 99 2.50 19.19 13.28
CA HIS A 99 3.67 18.37 13.62
C HIS A 99 3.85 18.23 15.13
N LYS A 100 3.57 19.30 15.89
CA LYS A 100 3.60 19.28 17.35
C LYS A 100 2.59 18.29 17.94
N GLU A 101 1.35 18.30 17.46
CA GLU A 101 0.34 17.33 17.92
C GLU A 101 0.75 15.89 17.59
N TYR A 102 1.33 15.65 16.41
CA TYR A 102 1.88 14.34 16.07
C TYR A 102 2.96 13.90 17.06
N GLU A 103 3.95 14.76 17.33
CA GLU A 103 5.06 14.44 18.25
C GLU A 103 4.56 14.18 19.70
N GLU A 104 3.70 15.05 20.23
CA GLU A 104 3.26 15.03 21.62
C GLU A 104 2.13 14.02 21.88
N GLN A 105 1.20 13.83 20.93
CA GLN A 105 -0.04 13.10 21.14
C GLN A 105 -0.04 11.70 20.50
N LEU A 106 0.85 11.43 19.53
CA LEU A 106 0.97 10.13 18.88
C LEU A 106 2.36 9.52 19.06
N LYS A 107 3.41 10.13 18.49
CA LYS A 107 4.76 9.55 18.45
C LYS A 107 5.32 9.29 19.85
N GLY A 108 5.30 10.29 20.73
CA GLY A 108 5.80 10.19 22.09
C GLY A 108 5.10 9.07 22.88
N PRO A 109 3.76 9.10 23.01
CA PRO A 109 3.00 8.05 23.69
C PRO A 109 3.19 6.65 23.08
N LEU A 110 3.22 6.54 21.74
CA LEU A 110 3.43 5.26 21.07
C LEU A 110 4.82 4.68 21.33
N LYS A 111 5.87 5.49 21.28
CA LYS A 111 7.25 5.06 21.64
C LYS A 111 7.34 4.61 23.09
N GLN A 112 6.74 5.36 24.02
CA GLN A 112 6.69 4.97 25.44
C GLN A 112 5.90 3.67 25.65
N PHE A 113 4.85 3.44 24.88
CA PHE A 113 4.09 2.19 24.91
C PHE A 113 4.92 1.02 24.40
N LEU A 114 5.53 1.15 23.21
CA LEU A 114 6.35 0.09 22.61
C LEU A 114 7.56 -0.28 23.47
N ALA A 115 8.18 0.68 24.16
CA ALA A 115 9.31 0.44 25.06
C ALA A 115 8.96 -0.41 26.30
N LYS A 116 7.67 -0.58 26.62
CA LYS A 116 7.22 -1.42 27.75
C LYS A 116 6.94 -2.86 27.34
N LEU A 117 6.85 -3.13 26.03
CA LEU A 117 6.63 -4.48 25.53
C LEU A 117 7.93 -5.29 25.61
N ASN A 118 7.81 -6.55 26.02
CA ASN A 118 8.93 -7.47 26.17
C ASN A 118 9.12 -8.43 25.00
N HIS A 119 8.46 -8.14 23.87
CA HIS A 119 8.52 -8.92 22.63
C HIS A 119 8.61 -7.97 21.42
N PRO A 120 9.12 -8.45 20.28
CA PRO A 120 9.30 -7.62 19.09
C PRO A 120 7.96 -7.20 18.48
N ILE A 121 7.89 -5.96 18.00
CA ILE A 121 6.78 -5.44 17.20
C ILE A 121 7.32 -5.07 15.82
N ASP A 122 6.66 -5.59 14.80
CA ASP A 122 6.99 -5.38 13.39
C ASP A 122 5.93 -4.53 12.68
N TYR A 123 4.67 -4.64 13.12
CA TYR A 123 3.52 -4.02 12.47
C TYR A 123 2.76 -3.10 13.42
N ILE A 124 2.38 -1.93 12.91
CA ILE A 124 1.54 -0.96 13.62
C ILE A 124 0.30 -0.69 12.80
N VAL A 125 -0.88 -0.87 13.40
CA VAL A 125 -2.18 -0.61 12.77
C VAL A 125 -2.77 0.65 13.35
N LEU A 126 -2.90 1.70 12.54
CA LEU A 126 -3.62 2.91 12.89
C LEU A 126 -5.12 2.76 12.54
N THR A 127 -5.97 3.52 13.19
CA THR A 127 -7.43 3.43 12.97
C THR A 127 -8.01 4.75 12.48
N LYS A 128 -9.20 4.71 11.83
CA LYS A 128 -10.00 5.91 11.55
C LYS A 128 -10.18 6.71 12.84
N GLY A 129 -10.09 8.06 12.76
CA GLY A 129 -10.08 8.95 13.91
C GLY A 129 -8.69 9.23 14.49
N ILE A 130 -7.62 8.74 13.82
CA ILE A 130 -6.25 9.24 13.95
C ILE A 130 -5.97 10.07 12.69
N PRO A 131 -5.42 11.30 12.78
CA PRO A 131 -5.12 12.12 11.61
C PRO A 131 -4.34 11.39 10.53
N ILE A 132 -4.59 11.72 9.28
CA ILE A 132 -3.95 11.11 8.12
C ILE A 132 -2.75 11.91 7.63
N ARG A 133 -2.72 13.22 7.93
CA ARG A 133 -1.78 14.17 7.33
C ARG A 133 -1.38 15.28 8.29
N ILE A 134 -0.12 15.73 8.18
CA ILE A 134 0.35 16.98 8.79
C ILE A 134 -0.08 18.14 7.90
N HIS A 135 -0.67 19.21 8.47
CA HIS A 135 -1.18 20.34 7.67
C HIS A 135 -0.14 21.44 7.38
N GLU A 136 1.11 21.26 7.78
CA GLU A 136 2.17 22.27 7.66
C GLU A 136 2.95 22.15 6.35
N GLY A 137 3.25 23.30 5.74
CA GLY A 137 4.14 23.44 4.59
C GLY A 137 3.45 23.60 3.23
N MET A 138 4.15 24.29 2.30
CA MET A 138 3.64 24.64 0.96
C MET A 138 3.48 23.44 0.02
N SER A 139 4.02 22.28 0.35
CA SER A 139 4.00 21.07 -0.49
C SER A 139 2.94 20.04 -0.11
N GLY A 140 1.94 20.43 0.70
CA GLY A 140 0.93 19.49 1.23
C GLY A 140 1.58 18.41 2.08
N GLY A 141 1.30 18.38 3.37
CA GLY A 141 2.00 17.67 4.43
C GLY A 141 2.31 16.19 4.24
N LEU A 142 3.16 15.67 5.07
CA LEU A 142 3.52 14.27 5.14
C LEU A 142 2.36 13.44 5.67
N SER A 143 2.29 12.18 5.29
CA SER A 143 1.38 11.21 5.88
C SER A 143 1.79 10.91 7.32
N VAL A 144 0.83 10.91 8.25
CA VAL A 144 1.05 10.48 9.63
C VAL A 144 1.54 9.03 9.68
N ASP A 145 1.02 8.18 8.80
CA ASP A 145 1.46 6.78 8.68
C ASP A 145 2.95 6.69 8.34
N SER A 146 3.42 7.46 7.36
CA SER A 146 4.83 7.46 6.94
C SER A 146 5.77 8.00 8.01
N LEU A 147 5.31 8.94 8.84
CA LEU A 147 6.07 9.42 10.00
C LEU A 147 6.20 8.33 11.07
N VAL A 148 5.15 7.55 11.31
CA VAL A 148 5.19 6.40 12.24
C VAL A 148 6.12 5.30 11.71
N VAL A 149 6.14 5.05 10.39
CA VAL A 149 7.07 4.07 9.78
C VAL A 149 8.51 4.34 10.19
N THR A 150 8.92 5.61 10.21
CA THR A 150 10.30 6.03 10.44
C THR A 150 10.55 6.66 11.81
N MET A 151 9.62 6.49 12.77
CA MET A 151 9.66 7.23 14.04
C MET A 151 10.90 6.96 14.91
N ASP A 152 11.60 5.85 14.68
CA ASP A 152 12.85 5.48 15.38
C ASP A 152 14.11 5.92 14.62
N LYS A 153 13.95 6.49 13.41
CA LYS A 153 15.07 7.08 12.68
C LYS A 153 15.30 8.53 13.11
N PRO A 154 16.53 9.05 12.97
CA PRO A 154 16.80 10.47 13.17
C PRO A 154 15.86 11.31 12.29
N GLU A 155 15.42 12.44 12.80
CA GLU A 155 14.61 13.38 12.02
C GLU A 155 15.37 13.82 10.77
N PHE A 156 14.74 13.60 9.61
CA PHE A 156 15.23 14.21 8.39
C PHE A 156 14.86 15.71 8.44
N PRO A 157 15.82 16.63 8.25
CA PRO A 157 15.47 18.02 8.12
C PRO A 157 14.50 18.17 6.94
N GLY A 158 13.31 18.68 7.21
CA GLY A 158 12.28 18.90 6.18
C GLY A 158 12.84 19.73 5.04
N PHE A 159 12.68 19.29 3.80
CA PHE A 159 13.15 20.03 2.63
C PHE A 159 12.08 21.00 2.17
N PRO A 160 12.43 22.30 2.07
CA PRO A 160 11.61 23.24 1.34
C PRO A 160 11.59 22.82 -0.14
N GLY A 161 10.46 22.39 -0.65
CA GLY A 161 10.29 22.08 -2.06
C GLY A 161 9.93 20.65 -2.44
N GLY A 162 9.72 19.74 -1.49
CA GLY A 162 9.09 18.44 -1.77
C GLY A 162 9.89 17.43 -2.60
N VAL A 163 11.16 17.71 -2.92
CA VAL A 163 12.09 16.77 -3.53
C VAL A 163 13.11 16.40 -2.48
N GLU A 164 12.94 15.24 -1.89
CA GLU A 164 13.84 14.75 -0.88
C GLU A 164 15.14 14.21 -1.49
N PRO A 165 16.29 14.52 -0.90
CA PRO A 165 17.54 13.87 -1.26
C PRO A 165 17.47 12.39 -0.95
N GLY A 166 18.22 11.62 -1.66
CA GLY A 166 18.21 10.18 -1.83
C GLY A 166 18.23 9.24 -0.62
N ASP A 167 18.02 9.72 0.60
CA ASP A 167 18.16 8.90 1.82
C ASP A 167 16.84 8.53 2.51
N THR A 168 15.70 8.88 1.93
CA THR A 168 14.38 8.37 2.35
C THR A 168 14.07 7.02 1.71
N GLY A 169 15.09 6.33 1.24
CA GLY A 169 15.00 5.00 0.69
C GLY A 169 14.38 4.03 1.69
N ASN A 170 13.44 3.26 1.21
CA ASN A 170 12.86 2.18 1.98
C ASN A 170 13.87 1.02 2.09
N PRO A 171 14.38 0.67 3.27
CA PRO A 171 15.34 -0.44 3.42
C PRO A 171 14.73 -1.80 3.06
N TYR A 172 13.40 -1.90 3.04
CA TYR A 172 12.69 -3.12 2.65
C TYR A 172 12.30 -3.14 1.16
N PHE A 173 12.60 -2.09 0.38
CA PHE A 173 12.30 -2.06 -1.05
C PHE A 173 12.95 -3.24 -1.79
N GLN A 174 12.17 -3.94 -2.63
CA GLN A 174 12.54 -5.12 -3.41
C GLN A 174 12.95 -6.36 -2.61
N LYS A 175 12.85 -6.34 -1.27
CA LYS A 175 13.20 -7.52 -0.49
C LYS A 175 12.22 -8.67 -0.73
N ALA A 176 12.76 -9.89 -0.73
CA ALA A 176 12.02 -11.15 -0.89
C ALA A 176 12.19 -12.04 0.34
N GLU A 177 12.35 -11.44 1.50
CA GLU A 177 12.51 -12.08 2.80
C GLU A 177 11.48 -11.54 3.78
N ARG A 178 11.21 -12.27 4.85
CA ARG A 178 10.32 -11.80 5.90
C ARG A 178 10.81 -10.50 6.51
N PHE A 179 9.85 -9.63 6.78
CA PHE A 179 10.13 -8.38 7.47
C PHE A 179 10.39 -8.61 8.97
N SER A 180 11.29 -7.83 9.54
CA SER A 180 11.35 -7.57 10.98
C SER A 180 11.86 -6.16 11.23
N HIS A 181 11.28 -5.48 12.22
CA HIS A 181 11.73 -4.16 12.67
C HIS A 181 13.21 -4.17 13.07
N ALA A 182 13.63 -5.19 13.82
CA ALA A 182 15.02 -5.32 14.28
C ALA A 182 16.04 -5.33 13.13
N ARG A 183 15.67 -5.87 11.95
CA ARG A 183 16.56 -5.93 10.80
C ARG A 183 16.54 -4.66 9.96
N PHE A 184 15.36 -4.07 9.74
CA PHE A 184 15.19 -2.98 8.79
C PHE A 184 15.11 -1.59 9.45
N GLY A 185 14.92 -1.51 10.77
CA GLY A 185 14.89 -0.26 11.52
C GLY A 185 13.70 0.64 11.18
N ILE A 186 12.64 0.10 10.63
CA ILE A 186 11.35 0.76 10.36
C ILE A 186 10.22 -0.14 10.85
N TYR A 187 9.02 0.40 11.03
CA TYR A 187 7.80 -0.39 11.22
C TYR A 187 7.02 -0.51 9.91
N LEU A 188 6.32 -1.62 9.70
CA LEU A 188 5.31 -1.67 8.64
C LEU A 188 3.98 -1.16 9.22
N VAL A 189 3.58 0.03 8.77
CA VAL A 189 2.38 0.71 9.26
C VAL A 189 1.25 0.51 8.26
N THR A 190 0.09 0.09 8.76
CA THR A 190 -1.14 0.07 7.97
C THR A 190 -2.26 0.77 8.71
N ARG A 191 -3.37 1.02 8.00
CA ARG A 191 -4.48 1.74 8.57
C ARG A 191 -5.82 1.05 8.28
N LEU A 192 -6.69 0.97 9.29
CA LEU A 192 -8.08 0.57 9.12
C LEU A 192 -8.94 1.82 8.98
N ILE A 193 -9.18 2.23 7.73
CA ILE A 193 -9.93 3.45 7.38
C ILE A 193 -10.77 3.27 6.12
N GLY A 194 -11.96 3.86 6.11
CA GLY A 194 -12.90 3.96 5.01
C GLY A 194 -13.82 5.16 5.26
N TYR A 195 -14.85 5.35 4.46
CA TYR A 195 -15.84 6.43 4.69
C TYR A 195 -16.58 6.24 6.01
N THR A 196 -16.95 5.00 6.31
CA THR A 196 -17.74 4.65 7.49
C THR A 196 -16.98 3.68 8.40
N ARG A 197 -17.45 3.55 9.65
CA ARG A 197 -16.98 2.49 10.56
C ARG A 197 -17.20 1.11 9.95
N ALA A 198 -18.31 0.88 9.28
CA ALA A 198 -18.61 -0.40 8.64
C ALA A 198 -17.54 -0.78 7.59
N ASP A 199 -17.11 0.17 6.77
CA ASP A 199 -16.02 -0.07 5.81
C ASP A 199 -14.74 -0.52 6.50
N CYS A 200 -14.40 0.09 7.64
CA CYS A 200 -13.21 -0.28 8.41
C CYS A 200 -13.32 -1.69 9.00
N LEU A 201 -14.49 -2.09 9.48
CA LEU A 201 -14.74 -3.45 9.99
C LEU A 201 -14.68 -4.48 8.85
N HIS A 202 -15.20 -4.14 7.67
CA HIS A 202 -15.13 -5.01 6.48
C HIS A 202 -13.68 -5.27 6.04
N LEU A 203 -12.74 -4.33 6.20
CA LEU A 203 -11.31 -4.60 5.95
C LEU A 203 -10.79 -5.76 6.80
N VAL A 204 -11.21 -5.81 8.07
CA VAL A 204 -10.84 -6.89 9.00
C VAL A 204 -11.51 -8.21 8.60
N ASP A 205 -12.83 -8.17 8.35
CA ASP A 205 -13.60 -9.37 7.99
C ASP A 205 -13.12 -9.98 6.67
N ASN A 206 -12.86 -9.15 5.65
CA ASN A 206 -12.33 -9.58 4.36
C ASN A 206 -10.92 -10.18 4.50
N SER A 207 -10.09 -9.62 5.39
CA SER A 207 -8.77 -10.18 5.68
C SER A 207 -8.86 -11.57 6.33
N LEU A 208 -9.78 -11.75 7.29
CA LEU A 208 -10.00 -13.04 7.96
C LEU A 208 -10.64 -14.08 7.04
N ALA A 209 -11.49 -13.65 6.12
CA ALA A 209 -12.12 -14.50 5.11
C ALA A 209 -11.22 -14.78 3.90
N ALA A 210 -10.05 -14.15 3.83
CA ALA A 210 -9.13 -14.28 2.72
C ALA A 210 -8.66 -15.73 2.52
N LYS A 211 -8.75 -16.20 1.28
CA LYS A 211 -8.36 -17.56 0.87
C LYS A 211 -7.56 -17.50 -0.41
N TRP A 212 -6.74 -18.51 -0.65
CA TRP A 212 -6.12 -18.69 -1.94
C TRP A 212 -7.17 -18.72 -3.06
N ARG A 213 -6.96 -17.90 -4.09
CA ARG A 213 -7.81 -17.84 -5.29
C ARG A 213 -6.96 -17.65 -6.53
N LYS A 214 -7.40 -18.19 -7.64
CA LYS A 214 -6.72 -18.08 -8.93
C LYS A 214 -6.72 -16.64 -9.50
N GLY A 215 -7.54 -15.77 -9.02
CA GLY A 215 -7.67 -14.37 -9.46
C GLY A 215 -9.13 -14.09 -9.77
N ALA A 216 -9.53 -12.96 -10.40
CA ALA A 216 -8.81 -12.16 -11.39
C ALA A 216 -7.92 -11.04 -10.81
N PHE A 217 -6.88 -10.70 -11.58
CA PHE A 217 -6.05 -9.52 -11.39
C PHE A 217 -6.27 -8.59 -12.59
N LEU A 218 -6.80 -7.40 -12.37
CA LEU A 218 -7.09 -6.41 -13.43
C LEU A 218 -6.02 -5.32 -13.41
N LEU A 219 -5.24 -5.24 -14.49
CA LEU A 219 -4.16 -4.28 -14.70
C LEU A 219 -4.51 -3.38 -15.88
N HIS A 220 -4.61 -2.07 -15.67
CA HIS A 220 -5.02 -1.14 -16.72
C HIS A 220 -3.97 -0.07 -16.96
N THR A 221 -3.25 -0.19 -18.08
CA THR A 221 -2.15 0.70 -18.45
C THR A 221 -2.60 2.06 -18.97
N GLY A 222 -3.83 2.20 -19.46
CA GLY A 222 -4.36 3.43 -20.02
C GLY A 222 -3.57 3.98 -21.22
N PRO A 223 -4.22 4.62 -22.19
CA PRO A 223 -3.54 5.31 -23.27
C PRO A 223 -3.00 6.68 -22.82
N GLY A 224 -1.89 7.13 -23.39
CA GLY A 224 -1.44 8.52 -23.29
C GLY A 224 -0.30 8.79 -22.30
N HIS A 225 0.07 7.87 -21.42
CA HIS A 225 1.17 8.04 -20.47
C HIS A 225 2.53 7.67 -21.08
N LYS A 226 3.10 8.60 -21.88
CA LYS A 226 4.33 8.38 -22.66
C LYS A 226 5.61 8.89 -21.99
N ASP A 227 5.50 9.73 -20.96
CA ASP A 227 6.65 10.25 -20.24
C ASP A 227 7.41 9.15 -19.50
N ALA A 228 8.74 9.34 -19.33
CA ALA A 228 9.63 8.30 -18.81
C ALA A 228 9.17 7.72 -17.45
N GLY A 229 8.74 8.56 -16.51
CA GLY A 229 8.23 8.12 -15.21
C GLY A 229 6.93 7.32 -15.32
N PHE A 230 6.03 7.75 -16.19
CA PHE A 230 4.75 7.07 -16.43
C PHE A 230 4.93 5.74 -17.17
N ARG A 231 5.91 5.66 -18.10
CA ARG A 231 6.26 4.37 -18.74
C ARG A 231 6.66 3.32 -17.72
N THR A 232 7.42 3.68 -16.68
CA THR A 232 7.84 2.74 -15.63
C THR A 232 6.63 2.09 -14.93
N ILE A 233 5.54 2.84 -14.70
CA ILE A 233 4.30 2.30 -14.11
C ILE A 233 3.63 1.31 -15.06
N ASN A 234 3.48 1.68 -16.35
CA ASN A 234 2.88 0.80 -17.36
C ASN A 234 3.72 -0.48 -17.55
N GLU A 235 5.04 -0.35 -17.67
CA GLU A 235 5.97 -1.49 -17.77
C GLU A 235 5.88 -2.40 -16.53
N GLY A 236 5.72 -1.83 -15.34
CA GLY A 236 5.47 -2.58 -14.11
C GLY A 236 4.19 -3.41 -14.19
N MET A 237 3.10 -2.86 -14.75
CA MET A 237 1.85 -3.62 -14.97
C MET A 237 2.02 -4.73 -16.01
N HIS A 238 2.78 -4.50 -17.09
CA HIS A 238 3.09 -5.56 -18.07
C HIS A 238 3.88 -6.71 -17.40
N ARG A 239 4.95 -6.40 -16.66
CA ARG A 239 5.72 -7.42 -15.92
C ARG A 239 4.87 -8.14 -14.86
N ALA A 240 3.98 -7.42 -14.17
CA ALA A 240 3.04 -8.03 -13.24
C ALA A 240 2.13 -9.06 -13.94
N ASN A 241 1.62 -8.73 -15.13
CA ASN A 241 0.82 -9.65 -15.93
C ASN A 241 1.61 -10.92 -16.29
N GLU A 242 2.87 -10.79 -16.70
CA GLU A 242 3.75 -11.92 -17.00
C GLU A 242 3.97 -12.81 -15.76
N ILE A 243 4.26 -12.22 -14.61
CA ILE A 243 4.45 -12.93 -13.33
C ILE A 243 3.17 -13.70 -12.94
N LEU A 244 2.01 -13.03 -12.96
CA LEU A 244 0.73 -13.64 -12.62
C LEU A 244 0.40 -14.83 -13.55
N THR A 245 0.59 -14.63 -14.85
CA THR A 245 0.34 -15.67 -15.87
C THR A 245 1.30 -16.85 -15.69
N SER A 246 2.58 -16.62 -15.42
CA SER A 246 3.57 -17.68 -15.17
C SER A 246 3.24 -18.52 -13.92
N ARG A 247 2.51 -17.96 -12.96
CA ARG A 247 1.97 -18.63 -11.78
C ARG A 247 0.60 -19.27 -12.01
N HIS A 248 0.12 -19.31 -13.25
CA HIS A 248 -1.20 -19.83 -13.60
C HIS A 248 -2.36 -19.11 -12.90
N LEU A 249 -2.16 -17.84 -12.53
CA LEU A 249 -3.21 -16.96 -12.00
C LEU A 249 -3.94 -16.26 -13.15
N THR A 250 -5.20 -15.92 -12.94
CA THR A 250 -6.01 -15.19 -13.94
C THR A 250 -5.64 -13.72 -13.93
N SER A 251 -4.95 -13.26 -14.97
CA SER A 251 -4.58 -11.84 -15.15
C SER A 251 -5.26 -11.26 -16.39
N ILE A 252 -5.76 -10.04 -16.26
CA ILE A 252 -6.43 -9.27 -17.30
C ILE A 252 -5.63 -7.99 -17.47
N LEU A 253 -4.82 -7.93 -18.54
CA LEU A 253 -4.11 -6.72 -18.93
C LEU A 253 -4.96 -5.90 -19.90
N SER A 254 -5.50 -4.80 -19.43
CA SER A 254 -6.30 -3.86 -20.22
C SER A 254 -5.40 -2.75 -20.78
N THR A 255 -5.23 -2.75 -22.11
CA THR A 255 -4.42 -1.75 -22.84
C THR A 255 -5.27 -0.96 -23.83
N GLY A 256 -6.58 -1.13 -23.79
CA GLY A 256 -7.52 -0.57 -24.77
C GLY A 256 -7.91 0.87 -24.50
N ASP A 257 -8.76 1.41 -25.39
CA ASP A 257 -9.21 2.81 -25.38
C ASP A 257 -10.33 3.09 -24.36
N GLY A 258 -10.78 2.11 -23.59
CA GLY A 258 -11.83 2.25 -22.57
C GLY A 258 -11.29 2.10 -21.16
N PHE A 259 -11.87 2.82 -20.19
CA PHE A 259 -11.59 2.59 -18.77
C PHE A 259 -12.39 1.37 -18.29
N PRO A 260 -11.74 0.32 -17.74
CA PRO A 260 -12.42 -0.93 -17.37
C PRO A 260 -13.31 -0.76 -16.13
N GLY A 261 -14.45 -1.43 -16.14
CA GLY A 261 -15.40 -1.51 -15.03
C GLY A 261 -16.14 -2.85 -15.04
N ASP A 262 -17.09 -3.01 -14.11
CA ASP A 262 -17.96 -4.19 -13.98
C ASP A 262 -17.23 -5.53 -13.72
N HIS A 263 -15.95 -5.49 -13.31
CA HIS A 263 -15.22 -6.67 -12.87
C HIS A 263 -15.53 -6.96 -11.41
N LYS A 264 -15.82 -8.22 -11.13
CA LYS A 264 -16.12 -8.72 -9.76
C LYS A 264 -15.10 -9.77 -9.33
N ASP A 265 -15.09 -10.07 -8.04
CA ASP A 265 -14.21 -11.07 -7.43
C ASP A 265 -12.72 -10.83 -7.71
N LEU A 266 -12.31 -9.56 -7.78
CA LEU A 266 -10.93 -9.18 -8.04
C LEU A 266 -10.03 -9.55 -6.84
N MET A 267 -8.90 -10.20 -7.14
CA MET A 267 -7.80 -10.42 -6.20
C MET A 267 -6.69 -9.36 -6.32
N GLY A 268 -6.68 -8.64 -7.43
CA GLY A 268 -5.75 -7.55 -7.65
C GLY A 268 -6.30 -6.50 -8.61
N TYR A 269 -5.98 -5.25 -8.35
CA TYR A 269 -6.31 -4.13 -9.23
C TYR A 269 -5.16 -3.13 -9.25
N TYR A 270 -4.75 -2.71 -10.44
CA TYR A 270 -3.82 -1.60 -10.61
C TYR A 270 -4.24 -0.77 -11.83
N SER A 271 -4.39 0.53 -11.66
CA SER A 271 -4.76 1.43 -12.75
C SER A 271 -4.25 2.86 -12.56
N TRP A 272 -4.43 3.67 -13.59
CA TRP A 272 -4.22 5.12 -13.51
C TRP A 272 -5.36 5.86 -12.80
N GLY A 273 -6.47 5.19 -12.46
CA GLY A 273 -7.63 5.84 -11.87
C GLY A 273 -8.01 7.11 -12.61
N SER A 274 -8.31 8.19 -11.91
CA SER A 274 -8.69 9.47 -12.51
C SER A 274 -7.57 10.21 -13.27
N ASN A 275 -6.34 9.71 -13.25
CA ASN A 275 -5.26 10.21 -14.10
C ASN A 275 -5.31 9.60 -15.52
N ASP A 276 -6.17 8.63 -15.77
CA ASP A 276 -6.46 8.15 -17.11
C ASP A 276 -7.37 9.12 -17.85
N LEU A 277 -7.01 9.49 -19.09
CA LEU A 277 -7.81 10.37 -19.95
C LEU A 277 -9.21 9.82 -20.28
N LYS A 278 -9.39 8.51 -20.18
CA LYS A 278 -10.66 7.80 -20.41
C LYS A 278 -11.39 7.44 -19.11
N PHE A 279 -10.93 7.95 -17.97
CA PHE A 279 -11.53 7.65 -16.67
C PHE A 279 -13.04 7.86 -16.66
N LYS A 280 -13.74 6.87 -16.11
CA LYS A 280 -15.19 6.92 -15.87
C LYS A 280 -15.46 6.55 -14.41
N LYS A 281 -15.92 7.50 -13.61
CA LYS A 281 -16.22 7.27 -12.18
C LYS A 281 -17.19 6.09 -12.00
N ARG A 282 -18.19 5.95 -12.87
CA ARG A 282 -19.14 4.82 -12.82
C ARG A 282 -18.43 3.47 -13.00
N ALA A 283 -17.49 3.36 -13.94
CA ALA A 283 -16.72 2.14 -14.16
C ALA A 283 -15.79 1.86 -12.97
N TYR A 284 -15.09 2.87 -12.46
CA TYR A 284 -14.28 2.75 -11.25
C TYR A 284 -15.08 2.27 -10.04
N ASN A 285 -16.31 2.80 -9.88
CA ASN A 285 -17.19 2.45 -8.77
C ASN A 285 -18.02 1.16 -9.02
N SER A 286 -17.85 0.49 -10.15
CA SER A 286 -18.51 -0.80 -10.45
C SER A 286 -17.63 -2.02 -10.20
N LEU A 287 -16.42 -1.84 -9.71
CA LEU A 287 -15.52 -2.93 -9.34
C LEU A 287 -16.06 -3.69 -8.11
N GLY A 288 -15.58 -4.90 -7.89
CA GLY A 288 -15.88 -5.69 -6.70
C GLY A 288 -14.70 -6.61 -6.38
N PHE A 289 -14.38 -6.76 -5.10
CA PHE A 289 -13.21 -7.50 -4.66
C PHE A 289 -13.59 -8.76 -3.91
N ALA A 290 -12.84 -9.83 -4.15
CA ALA A 290 -12.90 -11.01 -3.31
C ALA A 290 -12.16 -10.74 -1.97
N PRO A 291 -12.54 -11.43 -0.88
CA PRO A 291 -11.75 -11.42 0.36
C PRO A 291 -10.30 -11.79 0.08
N GLY A 292 -9.38 -10.91 0.50
CA GLY A 292 -7.95 -10.98 0.16
C GLY A 292 -7.55 -10.15 -1.07
N GLY A 293 -8.49 -9.52 -1.79
CA GLY A 293 -8.17 -8.66 -2.94
C GLY A 293 -7.48 -7.36 -2.56
N ILE A 294 -6.43 -6.97 -3.29
CA ILE A 294 -5.65 -5.75 -3.05
C ILE A 294 -5.66 -4.80 -4.24
N ALA A 295 -5.46 -3.51 -3.99
CA ALA A 295 -5.51 -2.50 -5.04
C ALA A 295 -4.44 -1.40 -4.90
N GLU A 296 -3.98 -0.86 -6.02
CA GLU A 296 -3.17 0.35 -6.13
C GLU A 296 -3.70 1.21 -7.27
N THR A 297 -3.59 2.53 -7.15
CA THR A 297 -3.87 3.47 -8.22
C THR A 297 -2.78 4.53 -8.34
N ALA A 298 -2.33 4.80 -9.56
CA ALA A 298 -1.39 5.88 -9.84
C ALA A 298 -2.09 7.26 -9.81
N VAL A 299 -2.63 7.61 -8.63
CA VAL A 299 -3.39 8.84 -8.39
C VAL A 299 -2.80 9.59 -7.20
N SER A 300 -2.28 10.77 -7.45
CA SER A 300 -1.45 11.55 -6.52
C SER A 300 -2.09 11.90 -5.18
N THR A 301 -3.43 12.06 -5.13
CA THR A 301 -4.13 12.46 -3.90
C THR A 301 -5.30 11.53 -3.58
N SER A 302 -5.12 10.25 -3.91
CA SER A 302 -6.17 9.23 -3.77
C SER A 302 -6.61 8.98 -2.31
N ALA A 303 -5.76 9.29 -1.33
CA ALA A 303 -6.06 9.18 0.10
C ALA A 303 -6.18 10.55 0.79
N ARG A 304 -6.49 11.64 0.05
CA ARG A 304 -6.55 12.99 0.62
C ARG A 304 -7.67 13.19 1.65
N THR A 305 -8.70 12.36 1.61
CA THR A 305 -9.82 12.38 2.57
C THR A 305 -10.59 11.06 2.59
N PHE A 306 -11.17 10.75 3.74
CA PHE A 306 -12.11 9.66 4.01
C PHE A 306 -13.41 10.18 4.66
N ALA A 307 -13.59 11.51 4.69
CA ALA A 307 -14.76 12.14 5.28
C ALA A 307 -15.90 12.34 4.27
N ASP A 308 -15.56 12.62 3.00
CA ASP A 308 -16.54 12.94 1.97
C ASP A 308 -16.41 12.08 0.71
N PRO A 309 -17.37 11.15 0.46
CA PRO A 309 -17.38 10.34 -0.76
C PRO A 309 -17.67 11.14 -2.04
N LYS A 310 -18.11 12.40 -1.90
CA LYS A 310 -18.37 13.31 -3.01
C LYS A 310 -17.23 14.32 -3.23
N ALA A 311 -16.13 14.18 -2.49
CA ALA A 311 -15.00 15.10 -2.61
C ALA A 311 -14.59 15.23 -4.08
N PRO A 312 -14.49 16.48 -4.61
CA PRO A 312 -14.17 16.73 -6.01
C PRO A 312 -12.73 16.33 -6.34
N TRP A 313 -12.37 16.38 -7.61
CA TRP A 313 -11.04 16.15 -8.18
C TRP A 313 -10.75 14.67 -8.45
N GLN A 314 -9.59 14.18 -8.01
CA GLN A 314 -9.11 12.84 -8.29
C GLN A 314 -9.92 11.75 -7.58
N SER A 315 -9.96 10.55 -8.18
CA SER A 315 -10.59 9.36 -7.58
C SER A 315 -9.97 9.02 -6.23
N LEU A 316 -10.80 8.49 -5.33
CA LEU A 316 -10.39 8.14 -3.97
C LEU A 316 -10.22 6.63 -3.83
N ILE A 317 -9.21 6.22 -3.05
CA ILE A 317 -9.07 4.80 -2.66
C ILE A 317 -10.15 4.39 -1.67
N ALA A 318 -10.75 5.33 -0.94
CA ALA A 318 -11.92 5.08 -0.09
C ALA A 318 -13.10 4.51 -0.89
N ASP A 319 -13.24 4.86 -2.19
CA ASP A 319 -14.23 4.26 -3.08
C ASP A 319 -13.97 2.75 -3.26
N LEU A 320 -12.71 2.32 -3.35
CA LEU A 320 -12.32 0.90 -3.44
C LEU A 320 -12.56 0.16 -2.11
N VAL A 321 -12.33 0.84 -0.98
CA VAL A 321 -12.64 0.28 0.36
C VAL A 321 -14.14 0.02 0.47
N ALA A 322 -14.98 0.97 0.07
CA ALA A 322 -16.44 0.82 0.04
C ALA A 322 -16.92 -0.29 -0.93
N GLN A 323 -16.10 -0.66 -1.92
CA GLN A 323 -16.34 -1.76 -2.87
C GLN A 323 -15.78 -3.10 -2.40
N GLY A 324 -15.26 -3.17 -1.16
CA GLY A 324 -14.85 -4.41 -0.50
C GLY A 324 -13.40 -4.83 -0.72
N VAL A 325 -12.50 -3.96 -1.18
CA VAL A 325 -11.08 -4.27 -1.22
C VAL A 325 -10.57 -4.61 0.19
N THR A 326 -9.70 -5.61 0.30
CA THR A 326 -9.12 -6.02 1.59
C THR A 326 -7.94 -5.14 1.99
N GLY A 327 -7.24 -4.59 1.00
CA GLY A 327 -6.20 -3.61 1.23
C GLY A 327 -5.82 -2.82 0.00
N CYS A 328 -5.35 -1.59 0.20
CA CYS A 328 -4.92 -0.73 -0.89
C CYS A 328 -3.88 0.28 -0.39
N LYS A 329 -3.21 0.94 -1.34
CA LYS A 329 -2.31 2.04 -1.04
C LYS A 329 -2.81 3.32 -1.69
N GLY A 330 -2.62 4.45 -1.02
CA GLY A 330 -2.96 5.77 -1.55
C GLY A 330 -2.11 6.88 -0.94
N TYR A 331 -2.35 8.12 -1.39
CA TYR A 331 -1.49 9.26 -1.11
C TYR A 331 -2.32 10.43 -0.57
N VAL A 332 -1.90 10.98 0.56
CA VAL A 332 -2.62 12.10 1.22
C VAL A 332 -2.39 13.43 0.51
N SER A 333 -1.29 13.56 -0.24
CA SER A 333 -0.92 14.71 -1.05
C SER A 333 -0.01 14.25 -2.20
N GLU A 334 0.40 15.15 -3.12
CA GLU A 334 1.23 14.82 -4.30
C GLU A 334 2.56 14.16 -3.92
N PRO A 335 2.77 12.85 -4.21
CA PRO A 335 3.95 12.11 -3.75
C PRO A 335 5.06 12.06 -4.80
N GLY A 336 4.76 12.43 -6.04
CA GLY A 336 5.60 12.15 -7.21
C GLY A 336 5.58 10.66 -7.62
N VAL A 337 5.91 10.41 -8.88
CA VAL A 337 5.84 9.07 -9.52
C VAL A 337 6.66 8.00 -8.79
N MET A 338 7.78 8.40 -8.19
CA MET A 338 8.71 7.48 -7.50
C MET A 338 8.14 6.89 -6.20
N ALA A 339 7.05 7.43 -5.67
CA ALA A 339 6.40 6.90 -4.47
C ALA A 339 5.33 5.85 -4.79
N MET A 340 4.91 5.72 -6.06
CA MET A 340 3.95 4.71 -6.48
C MET A 340 4.51 3.30 -6.25
N ALA A 341 3.68 2.38 -5.77
CA ALA A 341 4.10 1.00 -5.62
C ALA A 341 4.36 0.36 -6.99
N HIS A 342 5.43 -0.38 -7.11
CA HIS A 342 5.76 -1.11 -8.33
C HIS A 342 4.83 -2.32 -8.49
N ALA A 343 4.00 -2.35 -9.54
CA ALA A 343 2.98 -3.37 -9.74
C ALA A 343 3.56 -4.80 -9.80
N ASP A 344 4.68 -4.97 -10.51
CA ASP A 344 5.39 -6.24 -10.64
C ASP A 344 5.85 -6.77 -9.28
N ILE A 345 6.46 -5.92 -8.45
CA ILE A 345 6.92 -6.31 -7.12
C ILE A 345 5.73 -6.59 -6.19
N LEU A 346 4.71 -5.72 -6.20
CA LEU A 346 3.53 -5.86 -5.37
C LEU A 346 2.85 -7.23 -5.57
N PHE A 347 2.49 -7.53 -6.81
CA PHE A 347 1.79 -8.78 -7.10
C PHE A 347 2.71 -10.00 -7.06
N ASP A 348 4.02 -9.85 -7.35
CA ASP A 348 4.98 -10.91 -7.12
C ASP A 348 5.02 -11.32 -5.64
N ARG A 349 5.24 -10.38 -4.74
CA ARG A 349 5.35 -10.66 -3.30
C ARG A 349 4.04 -11.20 -2.74
N TYR A 350 2.92 -10.56 -3.06
CA TYR A 350 1.63 -10.98 -2.55
C TYR A 350 1.27 -12.42 -2.96
N THR A 351 1.45 -12.75 -4.24
CA THR A 351 1.14 -14.10 -4.74
C THR A 351 2.23 -15.12 -4.44
N ALA A 352 3.42 -14.70 -4.00
CA ALA A 352 4.45 -15.56 -3.41
C ALA A 352 4.18 -15.90 -1.94
N GLY A 353 3.15 -15.33 -1.30
CA GLY A 353 2.74 -15.65 0.06
C GLY A 353 3.19 -14.67 1.13
N PHE A 354 3.76 -13.53 0.74
CA PHE A 354 4.00 -12.43 1.67
C PHE A 354 2.67 -11.81 2.10
N ASN A 355 2.64 -11.22 3.29
CA ASN A 355 1.43 -10.55 3.76
C ASN A 355 1.23 -9.20 3.06
N LEU A 356 0.07 -8.58 3.30
CA LEU A 356 -0.35 -7.31 2.71
C LEU A 356 0.69 -6.21 2.94
N ALA A 357 1.11 -5.98 4.19
CA ALA A 357 2.07 -4.94 4.51
C ALA A 357 3.43 -5.21 3.85
N GLU A 358 3.98 -6.40 3.97
CA GLU A 358 5.24 -6.79 3.32
C GLU A 358 5.19 -6.55 1.81
N SER A 359 4.08 -6.90 1.16
CA SER A 359 3.92 -6.77 -0.28
C SER A 359 3.92 -5.31 -0.74
N PHE A 360 3.14 -4.45 -0.06
CA PHE A 360 3.11 -3.02 -0.39
C PHE A 360 4.44 -2.33 -0.08
N TYR A 361 5.05 -2.60 1.08
CA TYR A 361 6.31 -1.97 1.45
C TYR A 361 7.48 -2.45 0.58
N SER A 362 7.54 -3.75 0.25
CA SER A 362 8.54 -4.23 -0.71
C SER A 362 8.39 -3.59 -2.09
N ALA A 363 7.18 -3.22 -2.49
CA ALA A 363 6.91 -2.55 -3.77
C ALA A 363 7.13 -1.03 -3.74
N SER A 364 7.31 -0.42 -2.58
CA SER A 364 7.40 1.03 -2.41
C SER A 364 8.83 1.49 -2.19
N ARG A 365 9.34 2.40 -3.04
CA ARG A 365 10.70 2.94 -2.91
C ARG A 365 10.90 3.82 -1.69
N ARG A 366 9.86 4.51 -1.25
CA ARG A 366 9.93 5.54 -0.21
C ARG A 366 9.15 5.13 1.01
N THR A 367 9.60 5.56 2.18
CA THR A 367 8.93 5.33 3.47
C THR A 367 8.52 6.62 4.15
N HIS A 368 9.36 7.62 4.23
CA HIS A 368 9.05 8.92 4.84
C HIS A 368 8.45 9.85 3.78
N CYS A 369 7.19 9.64 3.45
CA CYS A 369 6.54 10.30 2.31
C CYS A 369 5.08 10.65 2.61
N LYS A 370 4.22 10.56 1.62
CA LYS A 370 2.83 11.02 1.60
C LYS A 370 1.84 9.88 1.45
N ASP A 371 2.31 8.66 1.52
CA ASP A 371 1.56 7.44 1.31
C ASP A 371 1.04 6.82 2.61
N MET A 372 -0.01 6.02 2.47
CA MET A 372 -0.52 5.13 3.50
C MET A 372 -0.94 3.80 2.87
N VAL A 373 -0.77 2.73 3.62
CA VAL A 373 -1.28 1.40 3.27
C VAL A 373 -2.52 1.12 4.11
N ILE A 374 -3.62 0.76 3.45
CA ILE A 374 -4.90 0.45 4.10
C ILE A 374 -5.09 -1.05 4.13
N GLY A 375 -5.59 -1.56 5.24
CA GLY A 375 -5.92 -2.96 5.44
C GLY A 375 -5.21 -3.58 6.65
N ASP A 376 -5.52 -4.84 6.88
CA ASP A 376 -4.90 -5.64 7.92
C ASP A 376 -3.50 -6.08 7.46
N PRO A 377 -2.42 -5.71 8.18
CA PRO A 377 -1.05 -5.93 7.73
C PRO A 377 -0.71 -7.40 7.47
N ILE A 378 -1.28 -8.31 8.24
CA ILE A 378 -0.94 -9.74 8.20
C ILE A 378 -1.89 -10.58 7.33
N CYS A 379 -2.72 -9.95 6.50
CA CYS A 379 -3.50 -10.64 5.48
C CYS A 379 -2.59 -11.30 4.44
N ALA A 380 -2.67 -12.64 4.29
CA ALA A 380 -1.77 -13.40 3.41
C ALA A 380 -2.51 -14.58 2.73
N PRO A 381 -3.41 -14.33 1.75
CA PRO A 381 -4.21 -15.38 1.12
C PRO A 381 -3.40 -16.40 0.31
N TYR A 382 -2.16 -16.07 -0.02
CA TYR A 382 -1.24 -16.94 -0.76
C TYR A 382 -0.14 -17.55 0.11
N SER A 383 -0.24 -17.45 1.45
CA SER A 383 0.73 -18.07 2.36
C SER A 383 0.81 -19.60 2.19
N LYS A 384 1.85 -20.21 2.76
CA LYS A 384 2.05 -21.67 2.72
C LYS A 384 0.83 -22.40 3.28
N GLU A 385 0.29 -21.93 4.39
CA GLU A 385 -0.89 -22.52 5.06
C GLU A 385 -2.14 -22.44 4.19
N GLN A 386 -2.37 -21.29 3.53
CA GLN A 386 -3.52 -21.11 2.65
C GLN A 386 -3.40 -21.95 1.38
N ALA A 387 -2.21 -22.09 0.82
CA ALA A 387 -1.96 -22.94 -0.32
C ALA A 387 -2.21 -24.44 0.01
N ALA A 388 -1.74 -24.89 1.17
CA ALA A 388 -1.97 -26.26 1.64
C ALA A 388 -3.47 -26.57 1.83
N ARG A 389 -4.23 -25.65 2.45
CA ARG A 389 -5.68 -25.78 2.62
C ARG A 389 -6.42 -25.86 1.27
N SER A 390 -6.00 -25.09 0.28
CA SER A 390 -6.63 -25.11 -1.05
C SER A 390 -6.41 -26.45 -1.76
N THR A 391 -5.23 -27.05 -1.63
CA THR A 391 -4.90 -28.36 -2.20
C THR A 391 -5.73 -29.46 -1.55
N GLN A 392 -5.90 -29.47 -0.23
CA GLN A 392 -6.73 -30.44 0.48
C GLN A 392 -8.20 -30.41 0.03
N LEU A 393 -8.77 -29.20 -0.17
CA LEU A 393 -10.14 -29.02 -0.66
C LEU A 393 -10.32 -29.55 -2.10
N GLN A 394 -9.29 -29.49 -2.94
CA GLN A 394 -9.35 -29.98 -4.32
C GLN A 394 -9.17 -31.49 -4.43
N THR A 395 -8.42 -32.09 -3.52
CA THR A 395 -8.12 -33.56 -3.55
C THR A 395 -9.14 -34.40 -2.77
N GLY A 396 -10.05 -33.76 -2.02
CA GLY A 396 -11.07 -34.47 -1.25
C GLY A 396 -10.52 -35.38 -0.13
N VAL A 397 -9.25 -35.21 0.23
CA VAL A 397 -8.62 -35.97 1.32
C VAL A 397 -8.84 -35.20 2.63
N PRO A 398 -9.48 -35.81 3.68
CA PRO A 398 -9.74 -35.19 4.96
C PRO A 398 -8.47 -34.80 5.73
#